data_81e7dc30ca0450da2365a6b499a465cb
#
_entry.id   81e7dc30ca0450da2365a6b499a465cb
#
_cell.length_a   1.000
_cell.length_b   1.000
_cell.length_c   1.000
_cell.angle_alpha   90.00
_cell.angle_beta   90.00
_cell.angle_gamma   90.00
#
_symmetry.space_group_name_H-M   'P 1'
#
loop_
_entity.id
_entity.type
_entity.pdbx_description
1 polymer ?
#
loop_
_entity_poly.entity_id
_entity_poly.type
_entity_poly.pdbx_seq_one_letter_code
_entity_poly.pdbx_strand_id
1 'polypeptide(L)'
;YGLLLALAAISQFIMNTIVARFSDTHNINRKVIIITALLMGAVSFSIYFYIHEIWIFIVMYAVFQGFFAPAMPQMYASARESINVSASRDRAKFANAVLRSMFSFGFLFGPLIGALLLGVNGYAGLFTGTVTIILFTLMLQVFFFKDIKTKQTTTDVNQVEAEAPNMLHDKALLVPFLAFILLHIGQWMYTLNMPLFVTKYLNEAEGYVGGLASLCAGLEVPFMVVLGILSAKLTTRVLLMLGGLFGGLFYFSIGVFESLVMMFVGQVFLAIFLAILLGLGISYFQDILPDFPGYASTLFANAMVIGQLCGNLLGGIMSHWVGLGNVFFVSATAIFLGMILIYFTKDQKFTEESME
;
A
#
# COMPACT_ATOMS: atom_id res chain seq x y z
N TYR A 1 14.88 -13.29 3.52
CA TYR A 1 13.59 -12.88 3.03
C TYR A 1 13.35 -11.37 3.24
N GLY A 2 13.53 -10.83 4.47
CA GLY A 2 13.40 -9.39 4.75
C GLY A 2 14.32 -8.52 3.89
N LEU A 3 15.57 -8.91 3.66
CA LEU A 3 16.50 -8.20 2.79
C LEU A 3 16.00 -8.14 1.33
N LEU A 4 15.43 -9.24 0.81
CA LEU A 4 14.83 -9.28 -0.53
C LEU A 4 13.74 -8.21 -0.68
N LEU A 5 12.78 -8.18 0.26
CA LEU A 5 11.67 -7.23 0.22
C LEU A 5 12.13 -5.78 0.46
N ALA A 6 13.13 -5.57 1.31
CA ALA A 6 13.70 -4.26 1.53
C ALA A 6 14.40 -3.71 0.28
N LEU A 7 15.23 -4.51 -0.39
CA LEU A 7 15.89 -4.12 -1.64
C LEU A 7 14.86 -3.88 -2.76
N ALA A 8 13.83 -4.71 -2.85
CA ALA A 8 12.73 -4.50 -3.79
C ALA A 8 12.02 -3.16 -3.51
N ALA A 9 11.71 -2.85 -2.24
CA ALA A 9 11.06 -1.59 -1.86
C ALA A 9 11.92 -0.36 -2.21
N ILE A 10 13.23 -0.42 -1.95
CA ILE A 10 14.17 0.66 -2.34
C ILE A 10 14.17 0.86 -3.85
N SER A 11 14.28 -0.24 -4.61
CA SER A 11 14.28 -0.19 -6.07
C SER A 11 12.98 0.38 -6.62
N GLN A 12 11.84 -0.04 -6.07
CA GLN A 12 10.52 0.48 -6.42
C GLN A 12 10.39 1.98 -6.14
N PHE A 13 10.87 2.45 -4.98
CA PHE A 13 10.86 3.86 -4.61
C PHE A 13 11.68 4.71 -5.59
N ILE A 14 12.90 4.26 -5.89
CA ILE A 14 13.81 4.95 -6.82
C ILE A 14 13.16 5.03 -8.21
N MET A 15 12.69 3.90 -8.74
CA MET A 15 12.11 3.84 -10.08
C MET A 15 10.80 4.61 -10.20
N ASN A 16 9.91 4.53 -9.20
CA ASN A 16 8.70 5.34 -9.18
C ASN A 16 9.01 6.84 -9.20
N THR A 17 10.02 7.29 -8.43
CA THR A 17 10.42 8.70 -8.37
C THR A 17 11.02 9.16 -9.71
N ILE A 18 11.90 8.36 -10.31
CA ILE A 18 12.52 8.65 -11.61
C ILE A 18 11.45 8.73 -12.70
N VAL A 19 10.59 7.71 -12.79
CA VAL A 19 9.56 7.62 -13.83
C VAL A 19 8.53 8.72 -13.68
N ALA A 20 8.11 9.07 -12.45
CA ALA A 20 7.19 10.19 -12.22
C ALA A 20 7.78 11.51 -12.74
N ARG A 21 9.02 11.84 -12.36
CA ARG A 21 9.72 13.05 -12.87
C ARG A 21 9.85 13.05 -14.40
N PHE A 22 10.28 11.92 -14.98
CA PHE A 22 10.44 11.79 -16.43
C PHE A 22 9.10 11.91 -17.17
N SER A 23 8.04 11.29 -16.65
CA SER A 23 6.69 11.35 -17.23
C SER A 23 6.11 12.76 -17.22
N ASP A 24 6.39 13.54 -16.17
CA ASP A 24 5.84 14.89 -16.00
C ASP A 24 6.65 15.95 -16.77
N THR A 25 7.98 15.77 -16.88
CA THR A 25 8.86 16.74 -17.55
C THR A 25 9.02 16.50 -19.05
N HIS A 26 8.98 15.25 -19.49
CA HIS A 26 9.12 14.87 -20.89
C HIS A 26 7.79 14.28 -21.35
N ASN A 27 7.24 14.78 -22.42
CA ASN A 27 5.95 14.34 -23.00
C ASN A 27 6.02 12.86 -23.49
N ILE A 28 6.38 11.94 -22.59
CA ILE A 28 6.57 10.53 -22.88
C ILE A 28 5.20 9.84 -22.91
N ASN A 29 5.04 8.97 -23.90
CA ASN A 29 3.83 8.16 -24.02
C ASN A 29 3.71 7.20 -22.83
N ARG A 30 2.71 7.41 -21.97
CA ARG A 30 2.47 6.58 -20.78
C ARG A 30 2.25 5.10 -21.14
N LYS A 31 1.69 4.83 -22.34
CA LYS A 31 1.54 3.46 -22.85
C LYS A 31 2.86 2.72 -22.94
N VAL A 32 3.93 3.38 -23.39
CA VAL A 32 5.27 2.77 -23.49
C VAL A 32 5.80 2.45 -22.09
N ILE A 33 5.65 3.37 -21.14
CA ILE A 33 6.08 3.15 -19.75
C ILE A 33 5.35 1.95 -19.15
N ILE A 34 4.02 1.87 -19.31
CA ILE A 34 3.20 0.78 -18.79
C ILE A 34 3.61 -0.57 -19.41
N ILE A 35 3.76 -0.63 -20.73
CA ILE A 35 4.16 -1.84 -21.44
C ILE A 35 5.53 -2.32 -20.98
N THR A 36 6.52 -1.41 -20.93
CA THR A 36 7.87 -1.74 -20.47
C THR A 36 7.86 -2.23 -19.02
N ALA A 37 7.13 -1.55 -18.13
CA ALA A 37 7.01 -1.96 -16.74
C ALA A 37 6.36 -3.34 -16.59
N LEU A 38 5.27 -3.63 -17.31
CA LEU A 38 4.63 -4.96 -17.30
C LEU A 38 5.56 -6.06 -17.82
N LEU A 39 6.34 -5.80 -18.89
CA LEU A 39 7.36 -6.74 -19.36
C LEU A 39 8.42 -7.03 -18.29
N MET A 40 8.92 -5.99 -17.61
CA MET A 40 9.87 -6.18 -16.52
C MET A 40 9.27 -6.95 -15.35
N GLY A 41 7.96 -6.75 -15.07
CA GLY A 41 7.23 -7.54 -14.08
C GLY A 41 7.15 -9.02 -14.47
N ALA A 42 6.81 -9.33 -15.70
CA ALA A 42 6.80 -10.72 -16.19
C ALA A 42 8.18 -11.37 -16.09
N VAL A 43 9.25 -10.65 -16.43
CA VAL A 43 10.64 -11.12 -16.26
C VAL A 43 10.95 -11.35 -14.78
N SER A 44 10.58 -10.41 -13.89
CA SER A 44 10.85 -10.51 -12.45
C SER A 44 10.31 -11.81 -11.84
N PHE A 45 9.08 -12.16 -12.13
CA PHE A 45 8.48 -13.40 -11.63
C PHE A 45 8.98 -14.65 -12.36
N SER A 46 9.40 -14.52 -13.63
CA SER A 46 9.99 -15.64 -14.37
C SER A 46 11.38 -16.04 -13.90
N ILE A 47 12.13 -15.14 -13.27
CA ILE A 47 13.48 -15.38 -12.71
C ILE A 47 13.48 -16.59 -11.76
N TYR A 48 12.39 -16.82 -11.05
CA TYR A 48 12.22 -17.97 -10.15
C TYR A 48 12.52 -19.32 -10.82
N PHE A 49 12.22 -19.47 -12.09
CA PHE A 49 12.40 -20.74 -12.81
C PHE A 49 13.82 -20.98 -13.30
N TYR A 50 14.63 -19.93 -13.42
CA TYR A 50 15.94 -19.98 -14.06
C TYR A 50 17.11 -19.75 -13.11
N ILE A 51 16.89 -19.00 -12.03
CA ILE A 51 17.96 -18.60 -11.11
C ILE A 51 17.79 -19.30 -9.78
N HIS A 52 18.75 -20.17 -9.45
CA HIS A 52 18.76 -20.96 -8.22
C HIS A 52 19.72 -20.39 -7.17
N GLU A 53 20.66 -19.55 -7.58
CA GLU A 53 21.58 -18.86 -6.68
C GLU A 53 20.90 -17.71 -5.95
N ILE A 54 20.78 -17.85 -4.62
CA ILE A 54 19.96 -16.97 -3.78
C ILE A 54 20.33 -15.48 -3.92
N TRP A 55 21.63 -15.16 -3.98
CA TRP A 55 22.10 -13.79 -4.07
C TRP A 55 21.81 -13.14 -5.43
N ILE A 56 21.98 -13.91 -6.50
CA ILE A 56 21.66 -13.46 -7.86
C ILE A 56 20.16 -13.25 -7.97
N PHE A 57 19.36 -14.19 -7.43
CA PHE A 57 17.91 -14.07 -7.39
C PHE A 57 17.45 -12.79 -6.67
N ILE A 58 18.00 -12.51 -5.47
CA ILE A 58 17.66 -11.31 -4.69
C ILE A 58 17.90 -10.03 -5.48
N VAL A 59 19.09 -9.88 -6.07
CA VAL A 59 19.47 -8.67 -6.81
C VAL A 59 18.61 -8.51 -8.07
N MET A 60 18.50 -9.55 -8.87
CA MET A 60 17.71 -9.51 -10.12
C MET A 60 16.24 -9.25 -9.85
N TYR A 61 15.65 -9.95 -8.87
CA TYR A 61 14.27 -9.74 -8.47
C TYR A 61 14.04 -8.30 -8.02
N ALA A 62 14.88 -7.76 -7.14
CA ALA A 62 14.77 -6.39 -6.66
C ALA A 62 14.85 -5.35 -7.80
N VAL A 63 15.78 -5.53 -8.73
CA VAL A 63 15.95 -4.62 -9.88
C VAL A 63 14.71 -4.66 -10.79
N PHE A 64 14.27 -5.84 -11.20
CA PHE A 64 13.11 -5.95 -12.10
C PHE A 64 11.80 -5.54 -11.42
N GLN A 65 11.65 -5.77 -10.11
CA GLN A 65 10.52 -5.26 -9.33
C GLN A 65 10.52 -3.72 -9.29
N GLY A 66 11.68 -3.10 -9.23
CA GLY A 66 11.79 -1.64 -9.36
C GLY A 66 11.24 -1.14 -10.70
N PHE A 67 11.64 -1.75 -11.80
CA PHE A 67 11.15 -1.39 -13.14
C PHE A 67 9.65 -1.72 -13.33
N PHE A 68 9.11 -2.71 -12.63
CA PHE A 68 7.69 -3.05 -12.66
C PHE A 68 6.82 -2.04 -11.88
N ALA A 69 7.34 -1.48 -10.81
CA ALA A 69 6.59 -0.64 -9.88
C ALA A 69 5.81 0.53 -10.53
N PRO A 70 6.32 1.25 -11.55
CA PRO A 70 5.60 2.33 -12.19
C PRO A 70 4.34 1.91 -12.98
N ALA A 71 4.17 0.61 -13.30
CA ALA A 71 3.03 0.14 -14.09
C ALA A 71 1.70 0.63 -13.53
N MET A 72 1.48 0.38 -12.25
CA MET A 72 0.22 0.66 -11.60
C MET A 72 -0.08 2.17 -11.43
N PRO A 73 0.81 3.01 -10.89
CA PRO A 73 0.61 4.46 -10.83
C PRO A 73 0.35 5.08 -12.20
N GLN A 74 1.07 4.63 -13.24
CA GLN A 74 0.88 5.15 -14.59
C GLN A 74 -0.45 4.71 -15.23
N MET A 75 -0.89 3.48 -14.99
CA MET A 75 -2.22 3.01 -15.42
C MET A 75 -3.33 3.82 -14.74
N TYR A 76 -3.19 4.05 -13.43
CA TYR A 76 -4.15 4.82 -12.65
C TYR A 76 -4.21 6.29 -13.10
N ALA A 77 -3.05 6.92 -13.31
CA ALA A 77 -2.95 8.29 -13.80
C ALA A 77 -3.60 8.45 -15.20
N SER A 78 -3.32 7.51 -16.11
CA SER A 78 -3.91 7.51 -17.46
C SER A 78 -5.43 7.32 -17.44
N ALA A 79 -5.93 6.42 -16.57
CA ALA A 79 -7.38 6.22 -16.43
C ALA A 79 -8.06 7.51 -15.92
N ARG A 80 -7.47 8.16 -14.90
CA ARG A 80 -7.98 9.41 -14.33
C ARG A 80 -7.96 10.56 -15.33
N GLU A 81 -6.90 10.71 -16.12
CA GLU A 81 -6.81 11.71 -17.19
C GLU A 81 -7.89 11.47 -18.25
N SER A 82 -8.09 10.21 -18.67
CA SER A 82 -9.13 9.85 -19.65
C SER A 82 -10.53 10.19 -19.14
N ILE A 83 -10.81 9.96 -17.87
CA ILE A 83 -12.07 10.32 -17.23
C ILE A 83 -12.27 11.84 -17.21
N ASN A 84 -11.24 12.59 -16.82
CA ASN A 84 -11.34 14.05 -16.71
C ASN A 84 -11.55 14.74 -18.08
N VAL A 85 -11.00 14.18 -19.16
CA VAL A 85 -11.16 14.71 -20.52
C VAL A 85 -12.51 14.34 -21.13
N SER A 86 -13.01 13.13 -20.84
CA SER A 86 -14.15 12.54 -21.58
C SER A 86 -15.49 12.68 -20.86
N ALA A 87 -15.52 13.01 -19.56
CA ALA A 87 -16.71 12.95 -18.74
C ALA A 87 -17.16 14.31 -18.21
N SER A 88 -18.49 14.53 -18.16
CA SER A 88 -19.06 15.62 -17.35
C SER A 88 -18.69 15.42 -15.86
N ARG A 89 -18.69 16.51 -15.08
CA ARG A 89 -18.24 16.53 -13.68
C ARG A 89 -18.85 15.41 -12.82
N ASP A 90 -20.13 15.08 -13.00
CA ASP A 90 -20.81 14.03 -12.24
C ASP A 90 -20.40 12.63 -12.71
N ARG A 91 -20.23 12.44 -14.01
CA ARG A 91 -19.72 11.17 -14.55
C ARG A 91 -18.26 10.92 -14.14
N ALA A 92 -17.45 11.96 -14.03
CA ALA A 92 -16.08 11.87 -13.56
C ALA A 92 -16.01 11.39 -12.10
N LYS A 93 -16.89 11.90 -11.21
CA LYS A 93 -17.00 11.43 -9.81
C LYS A 93 -17.34 9.94 -9.75
N PHE A 94 -18.35 9.51 -10.52
CA PHE A 94 -18.75 8.10 -10.57
C PHE A 94 -17.63 7.22 -11.13
N ALA A 95 -16.99 7.59 -12.21
CA ALA A 95 -15.90 6.84 -12.82
C ALA A 95 -14.68 6.71 -11.90
N ASN A 96 -14.33 7.77 -11.15
CA ASN A 96 -13.28 7.70 -10.14
C ASN A 96 -13.63 6.77 -8.97
N ALA A 97 -14.92 6.73 -8.56
CA ALA A 97 -15.39 5.79 -7.56
C ALA A 97 -15.28 4.33 -8.05
N VAL A 98 -15.67 4.07 -9.30
CA VAL A 98 -15.50 2.75 -9.93
C VAL A 98 -14.04 2.36 -10.00
N LEU A 99 -13.15 3.26 -10.41
CA LEU A 99 -11.70 3.00 -10.47
C LEU A 99 -11.14 2.60 -9.10
N ARG A 100 -11.57 3.28 -8.02
CA ARG A 100 -11.22 2.88 -6.65
C ARG A 100 -11.75 1.50 -6.27
N SER A 101 -13.00 1.20 -6.66
CA SER A 101 -13.59 -0.11 -6.38
C SER A 101 -12.84 -1.25 -7.05
N MET A 102 -12.30 -1.05 -8.25
CA MET A 102 -11.46 -2.06 -8.93
C MET A 102 -10.21 -2.42 -8.12
N PHE A 103 -9.65 -1.47 -7.40
CA PHE A 103 -8.55 -1.70 -6.47
C PHE A 103 -8.95 -2.66 -5.35
N SER A 104 -10.09 -2.39 -4.71
CA SER A 104 -10.62 -3.23 -3.64
C SER A 104 -10.93 -4.64 -4.12
N PHE A 105 -11.46 -4.80 -5.34
CA PHE A 105 -11.64 -6.11 -5.97
C PHE A 105 -10.31 -6.85 -6.16
N GLY A 106 -9.27 -6.16 -6.61
CA GLY A 106 -7.94 -6.75 -6.75
C GLY A 106 -7.39 -7.27 -5.42
N PHE A 107 -7.53 -6.50 -4.34
CA PHE A 107 -7.13 -6.92 -3.00
C PHE A 107 -7.98 -8.06 -2.43
N LEU A 108 -9.27 -8.11 -2.75
CA LEU A 108 -10.17 -9.19 -2.31
C LEU A 108 -9.85 -10.51 -3.02
N PHE A 109 -9.75 -10.49 -4.34
CA PHE A 109 -9.58 -11.71 -5.14
C PHE A 109 -8.12 -12.13 -5.31
N GLY A 110 -7.17 -11.19 -5.29
CA GLY A 110 -5.75 -11.45 -5.50
C GLY A 110 -5.19 -12.53 -4.56
N PRO A 111 -5.27 -12.38 -3.23
CA PRO A 111 -4.78 -13.38 -2.29
C PRO A 111 -5.50 -14.74 -2.41
N LEU A 112 -6.81 -14.73 -2.71
CA LEU A 112 -7.59 -15.96 -2.91
C LEU A 112 -7.12 -16.73 -4.15
N ILE A 113 -6.97 -16.04 -5.27
CA ILE A 113 -6.42 -16.62 -6.51
C ILE A 113 -5.00 -17.11 -6.26
N GLY A 114 -4.17 -16.33 -5.57
CA GLY A 114 -2.82 -16.71 -5.19
C GLY A 114 -2.78 -17.99 -4.36
N ALA A 115 -3.66 -18.13 -3.37
CA ALA A 115 -3.77 -19.34 -2.55
C ALA A 115 -4.21 -20.56 -3.37
N LEU A 116 -5.16 -20.39 -4.30
CA LEU A 116 -5.58 -21.47 -5.20
C LEU A 116 -4.43 -21.93 -6.12
N LEU A 117 -3.69 -20.99 -6.72
CA LEU A 117 -2.54 -21.28 -7.57
C LEU A 117 -1.43 -21.99 -6.79
N LEU A 118 -1.18 -21.57 -5.56
CA LEU A 118 -0.22 -22.18 -4.65
C LEU A 118 -0.66 -23.61 -4.27
N GLY A 119 -1.94 -23.85 -4.02
CA GLY A 119 -2.50 -25.14 -3.67
C GLY A 119 -2.46 -26.16 -4.82
N VAL A 120 -2.55 -25.71 -6.07
CA VAL A 120 -2.56 -26.61 -7.25
C VAL A 120 -1.14 -27.09 -7.61
N ASN A 121 -0.17 -26.21 -7.65
CA ASN A 121 1.19 -26.52 -8.12
C ASN A 121 2.31 -25.81 -7.31
N GLY A 122 2.07 -25.57 -6.02
CA GLY A 122 3.01 -24.91 -5.15
C GLY A 122 3.45 -23.52 -5.64
N TYR A 123 4.67 -23.12 -5.28
CA TYR A 123 5.23 -21.84 -5.73
C TYR A 123 5.38 -21.72 -7.24
N ALA A 124 5.62 -22.82 -7.95
CA ALA A 124 5.66 -22.82 -9.42
C ALA A 124 4.29 -22.40 -10.01
N GLY A 125 3.18 -22.89 -9.45
CA GLY A 125 1.83 -22.49 -9.82
C GLY A 125 1.57 -21.02 -9.57
N LEU A 126 1.99 -20.51 -8.39
CA LEU A 126 1.84 -19.10 -8.02
C LEU A 126 2.61 -18.18 -9.00
N PHE A 127 3.88 -18.47 -9.26
CA PHE A 127 4.70 -17.65 -10.16
C PHE A 127 4.22 -17.73 -11.62
N THR A 128 3.88 -18.94 -12.11
CA THR A 128 3.32 -19.10 -13.48
C THR A 128 2.01 -18.34 -13.63
N GLY A 129 1.10 -18.45 -12.66
CA GLY A 129 -0.17 -17.74 -12.66
C GLY A 129 0.02 -16.22 -12.66
N THR A 130 0.94 -15.71 -11.83
CA THR A 130 1.28 -14.29 -11.78
C THR A 130 1.81 -13.78 -13.12
N VAL A 131 2.75 -14.50 -13.75
CA VAL A 131 3.28 -14.18 -15.09
C VAL A 131 2.16 -14.18 -16.12
N THR A 132 1.27 -15.17 -16.09
CA THR A 132 0.14 -15.27 -17.02
C THR A 132 -0.80 -14.05 -16.89
N ILE A 133 -1.14 -13.64 -15.67
CA ILE A 133 -1.98 -12.46 -15.41
C ILE A 133 -1.29 -11.18 -15.91
N ILE A 134 0.02 -11.03 -15.66
CA ILE A 134 0.78 -9.87 -16.14
C ILE A 134 0.81 -9.84 -17.67
N LEU A 135 1.07 -10.96 -18.34
CA LEU A 135 1.08 -11.04 -19.80
C LEU A 135 -0.31 -10.79 -20.40
N PHE A 136 -1.38 -11.28 -19.76
CA PHE A 136 -2.75 -10.97 -20.17
C PHE A 136 -3.05 -9.46 -20.03
N THR A 137 -2.64 -8.84 -18.92
CA THR A 137 -2.75 -7.40 -18.73
C THR A 137 -1.95 -6.62 -19.78
N LEU A 138 -0.73 -7.08 -20.09
CA LEU A 138 0.10 -6.51 -21.15
C LEU A 138 -0.62 -6.58 -22.52
N MET A 139 -1.20 -7.71 -22.86
CA MET A 139 -1.96 -7.89 -24.09
C MET A 139 -3.13 -6.88 -24.17
N LEU A 140 -3.91 -6.73 -23.09
CA LEU A 140 -4.98 -5.73 -23.02
C LEU A 140 -4.45 -4.31 -23.20
N GLN A 141 -3.31 -3.97 -22.61
CA GLN A 141 -2.70 -2.64 -22.75
C GLN A 141 -2.23 -2.39 -24.20
N VAL A 142 -1.64 -3.38 -24.85
CA VAL A 142 -1.18 -3.24 -26.25
C VAL A 142 -2.34 -2.99 -27.19
N PHE A 143 -3.42 -3.78 -27.08
CA PHE A 143 -4.52 -3.75 -28.04
C PHE A 143 -5.60 -2.71 -27.76
N PHE A 144 -5.93 -2.47 -26.48
CA PHE A 144 -7.08 -1.65 -26.11
C PHE A 144 -6.71 -0.28 -25.54
N PHE A 145 -5.49 -0.12 -25.00
CA PHE A 145 -5.12 1.14 -24.40
C PHE A 145 -4.73 2.19 -25.46
N LYS A 146 -5.43 3.33 -25.43
CA LYS A 146 -5.10 4.50 -26.22
C LYS A 146 -4.59 5.59 -25.28
N ASP A 147 -3.39 6.08 -25.53
CA ASP A 147 -2.85 7.22 -24.79
C ASP A 147 -3.59 8.50 -25.23
N ILE A 148 -4.32 9.09 -24.31
CA ILE A 148 -4.99 10.36 -24.53
C ILE A 148 -4.01 11.43 -24.07
N LYS A 149 -3.30 12.04 -25.03
CA LYS A 149 -2.46 13.21 -24.75
C LYS A 149 -3.37 14.35 -24.27
N THR A 150 -3.49 14.52 -22.97
CA THR A 150 -3.99 15.76 -22.43
C THR A 150 -2.91 16.80 -22.69
N LYS A 151 -3.21 17.81 -23.54
CA LYS A 151 -2.45 19.05 -23.49
C LYS A 151 -2.52 19.49 -22.03
N GLN A 152 -1.40 19.40 -21.33
CA GLN A 152 -1.28 20.12 -20.08
C GLN A 152 -1.69 21.55 -20.40
N THR A 153 -2.87 21.93 -19.92
CA THR A 153 -3.15 23.35 -19.73
C THR A 153 -2.04 23.76 -18.77
N THR A 154 -1.05 24.45 -19.26
CA THR A 154 -0.14 25.25 -18.46
C THR A 154 -1.05 26.14 -17.65
N THR A 155 -1.49 25.66 -16.51
CA THR A 155 -2.06 26.52 -15.48
C THR A 155 -0.93 27.47 -15.17
N ASP A 156 -1.17 28.72 -15.42
CA ASP A 156 -0.23 29.83 -15.34
C ASP A 156 0.77 29.63 -14.19
N VAL A 157 2.06 29.59 -14.56
CA VAL A 157 3.23 29.55 -13.68
C VAL A 157 3.33 30.84 -12.82
N ASN A 158 2.31 31.66 -12.79
CA ASN A 158 2.21 32.92 -12.05
C ASN A 158 1.35 32.85 -10.77
N GLN A 159 0.99 31.64 -10.28
CA GLN A 159 0.60 31.55 -8.87
C GLN A 159 1.90 31.56 -8.06
N VAL A 160 2.07 32.65 -7.30
CA VAL A 160 3.08 32.84 -6.26
C VAL A 160 3.49 31.47 -5.71
N GLU A 161 4.76 31.10 -5.85
CA GLU A 161 5.38 29.96 -5.20
C GLU A 161 5.28 30.17 -3.68
N ALA A 162 4.12 29.85 -3.12
CA ALA A 162 4.04 29.63 -1.68
C ALA A 162 4.93 28.38 -1.43
N GLU A 163 6.10 28.59 -0.86
CA GLU A 163 7.01 27.52 -0.51
C GLU A 163 6.27 26.54 0.39
N ALA A 164 6.19 25.28 -0.04
CA ALA A 164 5.58 24.23 0.79
C ALA A 164 6.31 24.19 2.14
N PRO A 165 5.57 24.09 3.26
CA PRO A 165 6.17 24.14 4.58
C PRO A 165 7.21 23.03 4.75
N ASN A 166 8.36 23.37 5.31
CA ASN A 166 9.44 22.41 5.51
C ASN A 166 9.06 21.44 6.63
N MET A 167 8.76 20.18 6.28
CA MET A 167 8.32 19.13 7.20
C MET A 167 9.24 18.98 8.42
N LEU A 168 10.57 19.12 8.25
CA LEU A 168 11.53 18.93 9.34
C LEU A 168 11.48 20.03 10.40
N HIS A 169 10.98 21.20 10.07
CA HIS A 169 10.87 22.35 10.96
C HIS A 169 9.47 22.53 11.54
N ASP A 170 8.46 21.87 10.95
CA ASP A 170 7.07 21.94 11.41
C ASP A 170 6.66 20.67 12.17
N LYS A 171 6.54 20.80 13.50
CA LYS A 171 6.08 19.69 14.35
C LYS A 171 4.67 19.21 14.02
N ALA A 172 3.82 20.07 13.45
CA ALA A 172 2.47 19.70 13.05
C ALA A 172 2.47 18.72 11.85
N LEU A 173 3.55 18.69 11.08
CA LEU A 173 3.75 17.74 9.97
C LEU A 173 4.64 16.56 10.38
N LEU A 174 5.71 16.84 11.14
CA LEU A 174 6.70 15.84 11.51
C LEU A 174 6.11 14.74 12.42
N VAL A 175 5.32 15.15 13.44
CA VAL A 175 4.75 14.18 14.39
C VAL A 175 3.78 13.20 13.71
N PRO A 176 2.80 13.64 12.91
CA PRO A 176 1.97 12.72 12.14
C PRO A 176 2.78 11.85 11.18
N PHE A 177 3.77 12.42 10.50
CA PHE A 177 4.61 11.68 9.57
C PHE A 177 5.33 10.51 10.25
N LEU A 178 5.96 10.76 11.41
CA LEU A 178 6.59 9.71 12.22
C LEU A 178 5.58 8.70 12.77
N ALA A 179 4.40 9.15 13.16
CA ALA A 179 3.32 8.28 13.60
C ALA A 179 2.91 7.28 12.49
N PHE A 180 2.69 7.76 11.27
CA PHE A 180 2.34 6.92 10.13
C PHE A 180 3.47 5.96 9.76
N ILE A 181 4.75 6.37 9.84
CA ILE A 181 5.88 5.46 9.67
C ILE A 181 5.79 4.30 10.68
N LEU A 182 5.55 4.57 11.96
CA LEU A 182 5.46 3.54 12.99
C LEU A 182 4.26 2.60 12.77
N LEU A 183 3.09 3.14 12.38
CA LEU A 183 1.92 2.33 12.05
C LEU A 183 2.22 1.40 10.86
N HIS A 184 2.89 1.90 9.83
CA HIS A 184 3.29 1.07 8.69
C HIS A 184 4.42 0.10 9.02
N ILE A 185 5.36 0.43 9.92
CA ILE A 185 6.37 -0.53 10.41
C ILE A 185 5.67 -1.75 11.01
N GLY A 186 4.75 -1.56 11.96
CA GLY A 186 4.02 -2.67 12.58
C GLY A 186 3.23 -3.51 11.57
N GLN A 187 2.56 -2.86 10.61
CA GLN A 187 1.84 -3.51 9.52
C GLN A 187 2.76 -4.39 8.65
N TRP A 188 3.89 -3.85 8.19
CA TRP A 188 4.79 -4.56 7.29
C TRP A 188 5.61 -5.65 7.97
N MET A 189 5.93 -5.49 9.28
CA MET A 189 6.50 -6.56 10.09
C MET A 189 5.55 -7.77 10.17
N TYR A 190 4.25 -7.52 10.35
CA TYR A 190 3.24 -8.58 10.32
C TYR A 190 3.15 -9.22 8.93
N THR A 191 3.02 -8.42 7.89
CA THR A 191 2.91 -8.91 6.50
C THR A 191 4.09 -9.81 6.10
N LEU A 192 5.31 -9.47 6.54
CA LEU A 192 6.51 -10.27 6.34
C LEU A 192 6.47 -11.61 7.10
N ASN A 193 6.09 -11.58 8.38
CA ASN A 193 6.25 -12.70 9.28
C ASN A 193 5.03 -13.62 9.34
N MET A 194 3.84 -13.16 8.99
CA MET A 194 2.59 -13.93 9.04
C MET A 194 2.68 -15.24 8.24
N PRO A 195 3.16 -15.28 6.98
CA PRO A 195 3.28 -16.52 6.23
C PRO A 195 4.25 -17.51 6.90
N LEU A 196 5.37 -17.04 7.44
CA LEU A 196 6.35 -17.86 8.12
C LEU A 196 5.81 -18.39 9.46
N PHE A 197 5.06 -17.56 10.18
CA PHE A 197 4.42 -17.96 11.42
C PHE A 197 3.40 -19.08 11.20
N VAL A 198 2.53 -18.93 10.20
CA VAL A 198 1.52 -19.96 9.86
C VAL A 198 2.20 -21.26 9.43
N THR A 199 3.16 -21.20 8.49
CA THR A 199 3.71 -22.40 7.86
C THR A 199 4.86 -23.05 8.63
N LYS A 200 5.68 -22.26 9.34
CA LYS A 200 6.89 -22.77 10.02
C LYS A 200 6.73 -22.87 11.53
N TYR A 201 5.97 -21.97 12.15
CA TYR A 201 5.79 -21.96 13.60
C TYR A 201 4.56 -22.78 14.03
N LEU A 202 3.40 -22.53 13.40
CA LEU A 202 2.18 -23.27 13.67
C LEU A 202 2.12 -24.62 12.92
N ASN A 203 2.98 -24.83 11.92
CA ASN A 203 3.00 -26.05 11.09
C ASN A 203 1.70 -26.29 10.29
N GLU A 204 1.03 -25.20 9.89
CA GLU A 204 -0.24 -25.22 9.19
C GLU A 204 -0.06 -25.12 7.66
N ALA A 205 -1.09 -25.48 6.90
CA ALA A 205 -1.04 -25.49 5.44
C ALA A 205 -0.89 -24.07 4.86
N GLU A 206 -0.09 -23.93 3.79
CA GLU A 206 0.16 -22.64 3.09
C GLU A 206 -1.13 -21.96 2.60
N GLY A 207 -2.20 -22.72 2.32
CA GLY A 207 -3.51 -22.18 1.93
C GLY A 207 -4.14 -21.25 2.96
N TYR A 208 -3.85 -21.43 4.26
CA TYR A 208 -4.35 -20.55 5.31
C TYR A 208 -3.77 -19.13 5.22
N VAL A 209 -2.57 -18.95 4.68
CA VAL A 209 -1.95 -17.63 4.46
C VAL A 209 -2.82 -16.80 3.51
N GLY A 210 -3.20 -17.39 2.37
CA GLY A 210 -4.09 -16.74 1.43
C GLY A 210 -5.50 -16.53 1.99
N GLY A 211 -6.02 -17.50 2.77
CA GLY A 211 -7.31 -17.39 3.45
C GLY A 211 -7.37 -16.24 4.44
N LEU A 212 -6.34 -16.06 5.27
CA LEU A 212 -6.21 -14.92 6.21
C LEU A 212 -6.17 -13.59 5.46
N ALA A 213 -5.34 -13.48 4.41
CA ALA A 213 -5.22 -12.25 3.64
C ALA A 213 -6.53 -11.89 2.92
N SER A 214 -7.21 -12.89 2.32
CA SER A 214 -8.48 -12.68 1.64
C SER A 214 -9.61 -12.32 2.60
N LEU A 215 -9.66 -12.94 3.79
CA LEU A 215 -10.63 -12.59 4.83
C LEU A 215 -10.45 -11.14 5.29
N CYS A 216 -9.20 -10.73 5.55
CA CYS A 216 -8.89 -9.35 5.90
C CYS A 216 -9.39 -8.36 4.84
N ALA A 217 -9.00 -8.59 3.58
CA ALA A 217 -9.40 -7.73 2.47
C ALA A 217 -10.93 -7.70 2.26
N GLY A 218 -11.59 -8.84 2.44
CA GLY A 218 -13.06 -8.92 2.36
C GLY A 218 -13.76 -8.14 3.46
N LEU A 219 -13.22 -8.15 4.69
CA LEU A 219 -13.74 -7.37 5.82
C LEU A 219 -13.40 -5.88 5.71
N GLU A 220 -12.26 -5.52 5.11
CA GLU A 220 -11.82 -4.14 4.93
C GLU A 220 -12.82 -3.31 4.12
N VAL A 221 -13.40 -3.89 3.05
CA VAL A 221 -14.37 -3.20 2.19
C VAL A 221 -15.60 -2.67 2.94
N PRO A 222 -16.37 -3.48 3.70
CA PRO A 222 -17.48 -2.98 4.48
C PRO A 222 -17.06 -2.00 5.58
N PHE A 223 -15.88 -2.20 6.20
CA PHE A 223 -15.39 -1.25 7.19
C PHE A 223 -15.02 0.10 6.57
N MET A 224 -14.49 0.17 5.36
CA MET A 224 -14.26 1.44 4.65
C MET A 224 -15.57 2.21 4.44
N VAL A 225 -16.67 1.52 4.12
CA VAL A 225 -18.00 2.17 3.99
C VAL A 225 -18.47 2.71 5.35
N VAL A 226 -18.37 1.90 6.40
CA VAL A 226 -18.73 2.32 7.78
C VAL A 226 -17.91 3.51 8.21
N LEU A 227 -16.59 3.52 7.91
CA LEU A 227 -15.70 4.63 8.23
C LEU A 227 -16.07 5.92 7.49
N GLY A 228 -16.56 5.83 6.24
CA GLY A 228 -17.08 6.98 5.51
C GLY A 228 -18.25 7.64 6.27
N ILE A 229 -19.10 6.86 6.90
CA ILE A 229 -20.21 7.36 7.73
C ILE A 229 -19.71 7.90 9.08
N LEU A 230 -18.76 7.20 9.71
CA LEU A 230 -18.19 7.60 11.00
C LEU A 230 -17.36 8.88 10.89
N SER A 231 -16.65 9.09 9.79
CA SER A 231 -15.83 10.29 9.57
C SER A 231 -16.64 11.59 9.53
N ALA A 232 -17.95 11.51 9.28
CA ALA A 232 -18.85 12.65 9.41
C ALA A 232 -19.17 13.03 10.87
N LYS A 233 -18.93 12.11 11.83
CA LYS A 233 -19.29 12.29 13.25
C LYS A 233 -18.09 12.36 14.18
N LEU A 234 -16.99 11.71 13.80
CA LEU A 234 -15.76 11.60 14.61
C LEU A 234 -14.60 12.28 13.88
N THR A 235 -13.70 12.90 14.63
CA THR A 235 -12.51 13.48 14.05
C THR A 235 -11.58 12.40 13.50
N THR A 236 -10.85 12.71 12.43
CA THR A 236 -9.90 11.77 11.81
C THR A 236 -8.87 11.27 12.82
N ARG A 237 -8.46 12.13 13.77
CA ARG A 237 -7.56 11.77 14.87
C ARG A 237 -8.14 10.65 15.75
N VAL A 238 -9.40 10.76 16.18
CA VAL A 238 -10.05 9.74 17.00
C VAL A 238 -10.15 8.42 16.25
N LEU A 239 -10.50 8.46 14.95
CA LEU A 239 -10.55 7.28 14.12
C LEU A 239 -9.18 6.61 13.96
N LEU A 240 -8.12 7.38 13.74
CA LEU A 240 -6.74 6.86 13.67
C LEU A 240 -6.29 6.24 15.01
N MET A 241 -6.66 6.83 16.14
CA MET A 241 -6.39 6.24 17.46
C MET A 241 -7.14 4.92 17.65
N LEU A 242 -8.40 4.84 17.27
CA LEU A 242 -9.17 3.59 17.29
C LEU A 242 -8.54 2.54 16.37
N GLY A 243 -8.12 2.92 15.17
CA GLY A 243 -7.39 2.03 14.27
C GLY A 243 -6.12 1.48 14.91
N GLY A 244 -5.29 2.36 15.49
CA GLY A 244 -4.08 1.96 16.21
C GLY A 244 -4.37 1.03 17.38
N LEU A 245 -5.45 1.26 18.14
CA LEU A 245 -5.88 0.39 19.22
C LEU A 245 -6.25 -1.01 18.71
N PHE A 246 -7.09 -1.11 17.68
CA PHE A 246 -7.48 -2.40 17.10
C PHE A 246 -6.29 -3.14 16.47
N GLY A 247 -5.43 -2.44 15.72
CA GLY A 247 -4.21 -3.03 15.16
C GLY A 247 -3.26 -3.53 16.24
N GLY A 248 -3.00 -2.73 17.27
CA GLY A 248 -2.17 -3.09 18.41
C GLY A 248 -2.69 -4.31 19.17
N LEU A 249 -4.00 -4.35 19.45
CA LEU A 249 -4.67 -5.49 20.08
C LEU A 249 -4.59 -6.75 19.23
N PHE A 250 -4.75 -6.64 17.91
CA PHE A 250 -4.61 -7.77 16.99
C PHE A 250 -3.20 -8.37 17.07
N TYR A 251 -2.15 -7.57 16.88
CA TYR A 251 -0.78 -8.08 16.90
C TYR A 251 -0.38 -8.61 18.27
N PHE A 252 -0.80 -7.95 19.35
CA PHE A 252 -0.61 -8.42 20.69
C PHE A 252 -1.28 -9.78 20.94
N SER A 253 -2.52 -9.96 20.46
CA SER A 253 -3.26 -11.21 20.62
C SER A 253 -2.60 -12.38 19.89
N ILE A 254 -1.99 -12.17 18.72
CA ILE A 254 -1.24 -13.23 18.02
C ILE A 254 -0.07 -13.70 18.88
N GLY A 255 0.71 -12.78 19.45
CA GLY A 255 1.85 -13.13 20.31
C GLY A 255 1.45 -13.84 21.60
N VAL A 256 0.25 -13.56 22.14
CA VAL A 256 -0.24 -14.22 23.37
C VAL A 256 -0.82 -15.60 23.12
N PHE A 257 -1.65 -15.73 22.09
CA PHE A 257 -2.44 -16.96 21.88
C PHE A 257 -1.78 -17.95 20.92
N GLU A 258 -0.88 -17.49 20.07
CA GLU A 258 -0.10 -18.33 19.11
C GLU A 258 -0.97 -19.36 18.36
N SER A 259 -2.17 -18.96 17.95
CA SER A 259 -3.19 -19.84 17.40
C SER A 259 -3.73 -19.36 16.05
N LEU A 260 -3.85 -20.29 15.10
CA LEU A 260 -4.46 -20.03 13.79
C LEU A 260 -5.92 -19.52 13.94
N VAL A 261 -6.69 -20.11 14.85
CA VAL A 261 -8.07 -19.69 15.11
C VAL A 261 -8.12 -18.23 15.57
N MET A 262 -7.20 -17.83 16.47
CA MET A 262 -7.13 -16.45 16.94
C MET A 262 -6.70 -15.49 15.84
N MET A 263 -5.84 -15.95 14.92
CA MET A 263 -5.49 -15.15 13.73
C MET A 263 -6.72 -14.91 12.85
N PHE A 264 -7.57 -15.91 12.62
CA PHE A 264 -8.80 -15.74 11.83
C PHE A 264 -9.82 -14.81 12.52
N VAL A 265 -10.08 -15.01 13.81
CA VAL A 265 -10.99 -14.14 14.59
C VAL A 265 -10.46 -12.71 14.63
N GLY A 266 -9.15 -12.54 14.80
CA GLY A 266 -8.49 -11.25 14.87
C GLY A 266 -8.47 -10.49 13.54
N GLN A 267 -8.76 -11.13 12.39
CA GLN A 267 -8.83 -10.43 11.09
C GLN A 267 -9.83 -9.26 11.09
N VAL A 268 -10.87 -9.33 11.94
CA VAL A 268 -11.81 -8.23 12.13
C VAL A 268 -11.07 -6.97 12.62
N PHE A 269 -10.20 -7.11 13.62
CA PHE A 269 -9.42 -6.00 14.17
C PHE A 269 -8.39 -5.48 13.18
N LEU A 270 -7.71 -6.38 12.47
CA LEU A 270 -6.77 -6.01 11.42
C LEU A 270 -7.47 -5.25 10.28
N ALA A 271 -8.62 -5.73 9.84
CA ALA A 271 -9.39 -5.09 8.77
C ALA A 271 -9.87 -3.68 9.16
N ILE A 272 -10.32 -3.46 10.41
CA ILE A 272 -10.64 -2.13 10.93
C ILE A 272 -9.40 -1.23 10.91
N PHE A 273 -8.27 -1.73 11.40
CA PHE A 273 -7.00 -0.97 11.41
C PHE A 273 -6.59 -0.55 10.00
N LEU A 274 -6.57 -1.49 9.04
CA LEU A 274 -6.15 -1.21 7.66
C LEU A 274 -7.13 -0.29 6.94
N ALA A 275 -8.44 -0.49 7.12
CA ALA A 275 -9.46 0.39 6.56
C ALA A 275 -9.26 1.84 7.03
N ILE A 276 -8.96 2.06 8.31
CA ILE A 276 -8.68 3.38 8.87
C ILE A 276 -7.35 3.93 8.34
N LEU A 277 -6.27 3.16 8.43
CA LEU A 277 -4.93 3.60 8.07
C LEU A 277 -4.84 3.99 6.59
N LEU A 278 -5.37 3.15 5.70
CA LEU A 278 -5.31 3.36 4.25
C LEU A 278 -6.44 4.28 3.76
N GLY A 279 -7.63 4.18 4.36
CA GLY A 279 -8.79 4.97 3.96
C GLY A 279 -8.71 6.44 4.37
N LEU A 280 -8.17 6.73 5.55
CA LEU A 280 -8.13 8.09 6.09
C LEU A 280 -6.73 8.73 6.05
N GLY A 281 -5.66 7.95 5.81
CA GLY A 281 -4.30 8.44 5.92
C GLY A 281 -3.99 9.60 4.96
N ILE A 282 -4.37 9.49 3.68
CA ILE A 282 -4.17 10.56 2.70
C ILE A 282 -4.99 11.79 3.09
N SER A 283 -6.26 11.60 3.42
CA SER A 283 -7.17 12.70 3.80
C SER A 283 -6.66 13.43 5.03
N TYR A 284 -6.11 12.71 6.01
CA TYR A 284 -5.54 13.32 7.21
C TYR A 284 -4.42 14.31 6.90
N PHE A 285 -3.47 13.95 6.00
CA PHE A 285 -2.42 14.89 5.59
C PHE A 285 -2.95 16.03 4.72
N GLN A 286 -3.96 15.77 3.89
CA GLN A 286 -4.60 16.83 3.09
C GLN A 286 -5.38 17.81 3.96
N ASP A 287 -5.96 17.37 5.08
CA ASP A 287 -6.62 18.25 6.05
C ASP A 287 -5.60 19.15 6.80
N ILE A 288 -4.37 18.64 7.03
CA ILE A 288 -3.27 19.44 7.62
C ILE A 288 -2.73 20.46 6.61
N LEU A 289 -2.70 20.11 5.32
CA LEU A 289 -2.12 20.90 4.24
C LEU A 289 -3.15 21.14 3.13
N PRO A 290 -4.23 21.89 3.39
CA PRO A 290 -5.31 22.09 2.42
C PRO A 290 -4.81 22.82 1.15
N ASP A 291 -3.85 23.72 1.29
CA ASP A 291 -3.27 24.48 0.18
C ASP A 291 -2.25 23.67 -0.65
N PHE A 292 -1.77 22.53 -0.13
CA PHE A 292 -0.75 21.68 -0.77
C PHE A 292 -1.17 20.19 -0.85
N PRO A 293 -2.32 19.86 -1.50
CA PRO A 293 -2.85 18.48 -1.48
C PRO A 293 -1.92 17.46 -2.15
N GLY A 294 -1.14 17.87 -3.13
CA GLY A 294 -0.12 17.02 -3.77
C GLY A 294 1.01 16.68 -2.82
N TYR A 295 1.54 17.67 -2.10
CA TYR A 295 2.58 17.48 -1.10
C TYR A 295 2.07 16.63 0.07
N ALA A 296 0.86 16.86 0.55
CA ALA A 296 0.19 16.07 1.57
C ALA A 296 0.11 14.57 1.20
N SER A 297 -0.32 14.28 -0.02
CA SER A 297 -0.39 12.91 -0.55
C SER A 297 1.01 12.26 -0.64
N THR A 298 2.03 13.05 -1.00
CA THR A 298 3.42 12.59 -1.05
C THR A 298 3.96 12.26 0.33
N LEU A 299 3.62 13.05 1.36
CA LEU A 299 4.02 12.76 2.75
C LEU A 299 3.44 11.42 3.21
N PHE A 300 2.16 11.16 2.98
CA PHE A 300 1.56 9.86 3.28
C PHE A 300 2.26 8.71 2.53
N ALA A 301 2.47 8.84 1.23
CA ALA A 301 3.13 7.82 0.42
C ALA A 301 4.57 7.56 0.89
N ASN A 302 5.32 8.60 1.24
CA ASN A 302 6.67 8.47 1.77
C ASN A 302 6.69 7.79 3.15
N ALA A 303 5.74 8.13 4.04
CA ALA A 303 5.61 7.45 5.33
C ALA A 303 5.34 5.95 5.15
N MET A 304 4.47 5.59 4.20
CA MET A 304 4.18 4.21 3.86
C MET A 304 5.42 3.46 3.34
N VAL A 305 6.18 4.06 2.41
CA VAL A 305 7.39 3.43 1.84
C VAL A 305 8.49 3.26 2.88
N ILE A 306 8.74 4.30 3.72
CA ILE A 306 9.72 4.22 4.80
C ILE A 306 9.29 3.16 5.82
N GLY A 307 8.00 3.14 6.17
CA GLY A 307 7.42 2.14 7.06
C GLY A 307 7.56 0.71 6.51
N GLN A 308 7.34 0.52 5.21
CA GLN A 308 7.53 -0.77 4.53
C GLN A 308 9.00 -1.21 4.58
N LEU A 309 9.91 -0.31 4.21
CA LEU A 309 11.35 -0.60 4.22
C LEU A 309 11.82 -1.00 5.62
N CYS A 310 11.54 -0.14 6.61
CA CYS A 310 11.92 -0.38 8.00
C CYS A 310 11.21 -1.61 8.58
N GLY A 311 9.93 -1.78 8.29
CA GLY A 311 9.13 -2.92 8.77
C GLY A 311 9.64 -4.26 8.23
N ASN A 312 10.00 -4.34 6.96
CA ASN A 312 10.59 -5.55 6.37
C ASN A 312 11.98 -5.86 6.94
N LEU A 313 12.85 -4.84 7.11
CA LEU A 313 14.17 -5.03 7.70
C LEU A 313 14.07 -5.44 9.18
N LEU A 314 13.34 -4.67 9.97
CA LEU A 314 13.16 -4.95 11.40
C LEU A 314 12.42 -6.27 11.59
N GLY A 315 11.40 -6.57 10.79
CA GLY A 315 10.67 -7.83 10.83
C GLY A 315 11.56 -9.04 10.62
N GLY A 316 12.48 -8.98 9.65
CA GLY A 316 13.46 -10.04 9.42
C GLY A 316 14.48 -10.18 10.55
N ILE A 317 15.01 -9.07 11.08
CA ILE A 317 15.99 -9.07 12.19
C ILE A 317 15.32 -9.54 13.48
N MET A 318 14.17 -8.97 13.83
CA MET A 318 13.48 -9.28 15.08
C MET A 318 12.97 -10.72 15.11
N SER A 319 12.43 -11.25 14.00
CA SER A 319 12.02 -12.65 13.95
C SER A 319 13.16 -13.63 14.19
N HIS A 320 14.39 -13.24 13.83
CA HIS A 320 15.58 -14.05 14.13
C HIS A 320 16.00 -13.94 15.61
N TRP A 321 15.92 -12.75 16.22
CA TRP A 321 16.41 -12.52 17.57
C TRP A 321 15.41 -12.94 18.65
N VAL A 322 14.14 -12.57 18.48
CA VAL A 322 13.10 -12.84 19.48
C VAL A 322 12.19 -14.02 19.11
N GLY A 323 12.33 -14.57 17.91
CA GLY A 323 11.51 -15.66 17.39
C GLY A 323 10.23 -15.21 16.70
N LEU A 324 9.64 -16.12 15.89
CA LEU A 324 8.46 -15.84 15.07
C LEU A 324 7.20 -15.53 15.89
N GLY A 325 7.03 -16.11 17.09
CA GLY A 325 5.90 -15.80 17.98
C GLY A 325 6.01 -14.40 18.57
N ASN A 326 7.19 -14.06 19.08
CA ASN A 326 7.41 -12.81 19.80
C ASN A 326 7.52 -11.56 18.88
N VAL A 327 7.77 -11.74 17.58
CA VAL A 327 7.89 -10.60 16.65
C VAL A 327 6.60 -9.77 16.59
N PHE A 328 5.44 -10.36 16.86
CA PHE A 328 4.17 -9.66 16.88
C PHE A 328 4.01 -8.71 18.07
N PHE A 329 4.69 -8.94 19.19
CA PHE A 329 4.77 -7.95 20.27
C PHE A 329 5.55 -6.71 19.83
N VAL A 330 6.60 -6.87 19.01
CA VAL A 330 7.34 -5.74 18.45
C VAL A 330 6.46 -4.97 17.48
N SER A 331 5.68 -5.67 16.63
CA SER A 331 4.68 -5.04 15.76
C SER A 331 3.64 -4.27 16.56
N ALA A 332 3.08 -4.86 17.62
CA ALA A 332 2.12 -4.20 18.50
C ALA A 332 2.72 -2.95 19.16
N THR A 333 3.97 -3.03 19.63
CA THR A 333 4.68 -1.90 20.24
C THR A 333 4.83 -0.73 19.25
N ALA A 334 5.21 -1.02 17.99
CA ALA A 334 5.32 0.01 16.96
C ALA A 334 3.96 0.70 16.70
N ILE A 335 2.87 -0.08 16.63
CA ILE A 335 1.51 0.45 16.45
C ILE A 335 1.09 1.32 17.65
N PHE A 336 1.30 0.86 18.89
CA PHE A 336 0.94 1.64 20.07
C PHE A 336 1.76 2.93 20.19
N LEU A 337 3.05 2.90 19.84
CA LEU A 337 3.87 4.11 19.76
C LEU A 337 3.36 5.08 18.70
N GLY A 338 2.99 4.58 17.51
CA GLY A 338 2.37 5.38 16.47
C GLY A 338 1.05 6.00 16.93
N MET A 339 0.19 5.23 17.62
CA MET A 339 -1.06 5.71 18.21
C MET A 339 -0.80 6.83 19.25
N ILE A 340 0.20 6.66 20.12
CA ILE A 340 0.59 7.67 21.10
C ILE A 340 1.04 8.96 20.39
N LEU A 341 1.82 8.86 19.30
CA LEU A 341 2.19 10.06 18.54
C LEU A 341 0.97 10.74 17.91
N ILE A 342 0.00 9.99 17.38
CA ILE A 342 -1.27 10.57 16.90
C ILE A 342 -2.02 11.30 18.01
N TYR A 343 -1.96 10.81 19.24
CA TYR A 343 -2.58 11.50 20.38
C TYR A 343 -2.02 12.92 20.59
N PHE A 344 -0.76 13.14 20.32
CA PHE A 344 -0.12 14.47 20.45
C PHE A 344 -0.30 15.38 19.25
N THR A 345 -0.95 14.92 18.17
CA THR A 345 -1.28 15.77 17.01
C THR A 345 -2.46 16.70 17.35
N LYS A 346 -2.56 17.83 16.65
CA LYS A 346 -3.69 18.74 16.83
C LYS A 346 -4.95 18.14 16.23
N ASP A 347 -6.07 18.29 16.95
CA ASP A 347 -7.40 17.95 16.43
C ASP A 347 -7.78 18.98 15.36
N GLN A 348 -8.05 18.51 14.15
CA GLN A 348 -8.68 19.34 13.13
C GLN A 348 -10.19 19.11 13.23
N LYS A 349 -10.91 20.09 13.75
CA LYS A 349 -12.36 20.13 13.64
C LYS A 349 -12.72 20.40 12.18
N PHE A 350 -13.63 19.62 11.63
CA PHE A 350 -14.35 20.02 10.42
C PHE A 350 -14.95 21.39 10.70
N THR A 351 -14.45 22.41 10.04
CA THR A 351 -15.06 23.73 10.08
C THR A 351 -16.35 23.63 9.27
N GLU A 352 -17.49 23.74 9.94
CA GLU A 352 -18.83 23.79 9.30
C GLU A 352 -19.01 24.98 8.33
N GLU A 353 -18.00 25.82 8.17
CA GLU A 353 -18.03 27.04 7.32
C GLU A 353 -17.88 26.78 5.81
N SER A 354 -17.79 25.55 5.32
CA SER A 354 -17.72 25.27 3.88
C SER A 354 -19.05 24.77 3.26
N MET A 355 -20.17 24.90 3.97
CA MET A 355 -21.49 24.52 3.46
C MET A 355 -22.50 25.70 3.44
N GLU A 356 -22.05 26.96 3.54
CA GLU A 356 -22.85 28.13 3.17
C GLU A 356 -22.52 28.65 1.77
#